data_1c322b6017dd0da7493f4e3507a8dfef
#
_entry.id   1c322b6017dd0da7493f4e3507a8dfef
#
_cell.length_a   1.000
_cell.length_b   1.000
_cell.length_c   1.000
_cell.angle_alpha   90.00
_cell.angle_beta   90.00
_cell.angle_gamma   90.00
#
_symmetry.space_group_name_H-M   'P 1'
#
loop_
_entity.id
_entity.type
_entity.pdbx_description
1 polymer ?
#
loop_
_entity_poly.entity_id
_entity_poly.type
_entity_poly.pdbx_seq_one_letter_code
_entity_poly.pdbx_strand_id
1 'polypeptide(L)'
;IKEREKDCHYFGDLLAAGEIPLRVTHNDTKLNNVLFDKVSGNAICVIDLDTVMPGFAAHDFGDAIRLGASTAAEDEKDLNKVSCDMTLFEAYFNGFMEGCRGSLTDKEVEALPMGAKIMTFECGMRFLTDYLQGDTYFKIHYPEQNLDRTRTQLKLVKDMEEKWDIMARIVRN
;
A
#
# COMPACT_ATOMS: atom_id res chain seq x y z
N ILE A 1 -13.71 9.15 -5.76
CA ILE A 1 -12.40 9.64 -6.21
C ILE A 1 -12.22 11.09 -5.76
N LYS A 2 -12.99 12.06 -6.26
CA LYS A 2 -12.84 13.50 -5.96
C LYS A 2 -12.83 13.84 -4.45
N GLU A 3 -13.60 13.13 -3.65
CA GLU A 3 -13.66 13.32 -2.18
C GLU A 3 -12.31 13.06 -1.48
N ARG A 4 -11.42 12.30 -2.12
CA ARG A 4 -10.10 11.91 -1.59
C ARG A 4 -8.94 12.73 -2.19
N GLU A 5 -9.23 13.72 -3.02
CA GLU A 5 -8.20 14.58 -3.64
C GLU A 5 -7.32 15.25 -2.59
N LYS A 6 -7.91 15.73 -1.49
CA LYS A 6 -7.19 16.34 -0.38
C LYS A 6 -6.15 15.43 0.27
N ASP A 7 -6.39 14.12 0.29
CA ASP A 7 -5.49 13.17 0.92
C ASP A 7 -4.19 12.99 0.10
N CYS A 8 -4.24 13.28 -1.21
CA CYS A 8 -3.08 13.18 -2.10
C CYS A 8 -1.96 14.19 -1.77
N HIS A 9 -2.27 15.26 -1.05
CA HIS A 9 -1.30 16.28 -0.64
C HIS A 9 -0.62 15.97 0.70
N TYR A 10 -1.14 15.00 1.47
CA TYR A 10 -0.75 14.72 2.86
C TYR A 10 0.77 14.60 3.05
N PHE A 11 1.43 13.75 2.28
CA PHE A 11 2.88 13.53 2.42
C PHE A 11 3.70 14.73 1.90
N GLY A 12 3.24 15.38 0.84
CA GLY A 12 3.86 16.60 0.32
C GLY A 12 3.83 17.75 1.33
N ASP A 13 2.70 17.91 2.01
CA ASP A 13 2.52 18.94 3.04
C ASP A 13 3.40 18.67 4.26
N LEU A 14 3.48 17.42 4.73
CA LEU A 14 4.37 17.03 5.84
C LEU A 14 5.86 17.24 5.48
N LEU A 15 6.26 16.93 4.25
CA LEU A 15 7.63 17.19 3.78
C LEU A 15 7.92 18.69 3.73
N ALA A 16 7.01 19.49 3.17
CA ALA A 16 7.17 20.92 3.10
C ALA A 16 7.22 21.60 4.46
N ALA A 17 6.49 21.05 5.45
CA ALA A 17 6.54 21.48 6.85
C ALA A 17 7.79 20.99 7.59
N GLY A 18 8.61 20.11 7.01
CA GLY A 18 9.79 19.52 7.66
C GLY A 18 9.44 18.49 8.75
N GLU A 19 8.20 17.97 8.76
CA GLU A 19 7.72 17.02 9.77
C GLU A 19 8.17 15.57 9.48
N ILE A 20 8.38 15.23 8.20
CA ILE A 20 8.90 13.93 7.78
C ILE A 20 10.03 14.11 6.76
N PRO A 21 11.08 13.26 6.80
CA PRO A 21 12.15 13.29 5.81
C PRO A 21 11.83 12.42 4.59
N LEU A 22 12.61 12.57 3.52
CA LEU A 22 12.74 11.53 2.51
C LEU A 22 13.73 10.45 3.00
N ARG A 23 13.40 9.20 2.69
CA ARG A 23 14.22 8.02 2.96
C ARG A 23 14.66 7.37 1.65
N VAL A 24 15.58 6.43 1.71
CA VAL A 24 15.80 5.50 0.60
C VAL A 24 14.69 4.46 0.68
N THR A 25 13.85 4.40 -0.33
CA THR A 25 12.68 3.53 -0.39
C THR A 25 12.76 2.62 -1.61
N HIS A 26 12.10 1.48 -1.54
CA HIS A 26 12.05 0.50 -2.63
C HIS A 26 11.03 0.95 -3.71
N ASN A 27 9.89 1.49 -3.29
CA ASN A 27 8.77 2.00 -4.11
C ASN A 27 8.02 0.94 -4.96
N ASP A 28 8.25 -0.35 -4.68
CA ASP A 28 7.48 -1.48 -5.25
C ASP A 28 7.59 -2.68 -4.29
N THR A 29 7.11 -2.50 -3.04
CA THR A 29 7.27 -3.45 -1.92
C THR A 29 6.23 -4.55 -1.90
N LYS A 30 5.59 -4.81 -3.02
CA LYS A 30 4.66 -5.95 -3.15
C LYS A 30 5.34 -7.27 -2.78
N LEU A 31 4.59 -8.19 -2.18
CA LEU A 31 5.10 -9.48 -1.71
C LEU A 31 5.80 -10.30 -2.82
N ASN A 32 5.43 -10.11 -4.08
CA ASN A 32 6.04 -10.78 -5.24
C ASN A 32 7.51 -10.38 -5.46
N ASN A 33 7.96 -9.27 -4.86
CA ASN A 33 9.35 -8.81 -4.91
C ASN A 33 10.19 -9.31 -3.72
N VAL A 34 9.66 -10.26 -2.94
CA VAL A 34 10.38 -10.97 -1.88
C VAL A 34 10.50 -12.44 -2.25
N LEU A 35 11.72 -12.95 -2.28
CA LEU A 35 11.99 -14.38 -2.47
C LEU A 35 11.96 -15.09 -1.11
N PHE A 36 11.28 -16.24 -1.08
CA PHE A 36 11.17 -17.08 0.10
C PHE A 36 11.83 -18.43 -0.12
N ASP A 37 12.51 -18.94 0.90
CA ASP A 37 12.99 -20.33 0.91
C ASP A 37 11.81 -21.30 0.98
N LYS A 38 11.78 -22.25 0.04
CA LYS A 38 10.65 -23.20 -0.09
C LYS A 38 10.50 -24.16 1.09
N VAL A 39 11.57 -24.39 1.85
CA VAL A 39 11.60 -25.37 2.93
C VAL A 39 11.30 -24.71 4.27
N SER A 40 12.01 -23.61 4.56
CA SER A 40 11.87 -22.89 5.83
C SER A 40 10.76 -21.84 5.84
N GLY A 41 10.31 -21.38 4.67
CA GLY A 41 9.37 -20.28 4.54
C GLY A 41 9.98 -18.90 4.86
N ASN A 42 11.28 -18.81 5.11
CA ASN A 42 11.95 -17.55 5.44
C ASN A 42 12.17 -16.69 4.21
N ALA A 43 12.04 -15.38 4.37
CA ALA A 43 12.46 -14.42 3.35
C ALA A 43 13.98 -14.49 3.16
N ILE A 44 14.44 -14.55 1.90
CA ILE A 44 15.86 -14.68 1.54
C ILE A 44 16.39 -13.37 0.95
N CYS A 45 15.62 -12.76 0.05
CA CYS A 45 16.10 -11.66 -0.78
C CYS A 45 14.94 -10.79 -1.24
N VAL A 46 15.19 -9.48 -1.31
CA VAL A 46 14.34 -8.51 -2.01
C VAL A 46 14.89 -8.31 -3.41
N ILE A 47 14.02 -8.26 -4.41
CA ILE A 47 14.36 -8.13 -5.85
C ILE A 47 13.62 -6.94 -6.44
N ASP A 48 13.89 -6.64 -7.72
CA ASP A 48 13.24 -5.56 -8.49
C ASP A 48 13.61 -4.16 -7.94
N LEU A 49 14.92 -3.90 -7.86
CA LEU A 49 15.50 -2.71 -7.20
C LEU A 49 15.60 -1.49 -8.12
N ASP A 50 15.05 -1.52 -9.33
CA ASP A 50 15.13 -0.43 -10.30
C ASP A 50 14.28 0.80 -9.92
N THR A 51 13.34 0.64 -8.99
CA THR A 51 12.53 1.71 -8.41
C THR A 51 13.11 2.33 -7.14
N VAL A 52 14.29 1.88 -6.68
CA VAL A 52 14.90 2.41 -5.44
C VAL A 52 15.32 3.86 -5.64
N MET A 53 14.69 4.75 -4.87
CA MET A 53 14.94 6.20 -4.93
C MET A 53 14.50 6.88 -3.63
N PRO A 54 14.79 8.20 -3.43
CA PRO A 54 14.23 8.93 -2.31
C PRO A 54 12.70 8.93 -2.32
N GLY A 55 12.09 8.58 -1.21
CA GLY A 55 10.63 8.50 -1.04
C GLY A 55 10.21 8.52 0.43
N PHE A 56 8.96 8.22 0.70
CA PHE A 56 8.41 8.15 2.05
C PHE A 56 8.36 6.70 2.52
N ALA A 57 8.87 6.40 3.71
CA ALA A 57 8.80 5.06 4.30
C ALA A 57 7.36 4.52 4.36
N ALA A 58 6.39 5.42 4.55
CA ALA A 58 4.97 5.07 4.57
C ALA A 58 4.44 4.58 3.19
N HIS A 59 5.08 4.95 2.08
CA HIS A 59 4.71 4.41 0.76
C HIS A 59 5.14 2.95 0.62
N ASP A 60 6.35 2.58 1.06
CA ASP A 60 6.79 1.19 1.07
C ASP A 60 5.90 0.32 1.96
N PHE A 61 5.61 0.80 3.18
CA PHE A 61 4.65 0.13 4.05
C PHE A 61 3.27 -0.02 3.37
N GLY A 62 2.78 1.05 2.77
CA GLY A 62 1.45 1.10 2.16
C GLY A 62 1.28 0.18 0.96
N ASP A 63 2.28 0.12 0.08
CA ASP A 63 2.24 -0.76 -1.09
C ASP A 63 2.23 -2.24 -0.68
N ALA A 64 3.00 -2.59 0.35
CA ALA A 64 2.98 -3.93 0.91
C ALA A 64 1.63 -4.29 1.57
N ILE A 65 1.01 -3.36 2.33
CA ILE A 65 -0.32 -3.55 2.94
C ILE A 65 -1.40 -3.75 1.89
N ARG A 66 -1.36 -3.01 0.80
CA ARG A 66 -2.34 -3.07 -0.29
C ARG A 66 -2.61 -4.50 -0.79
N LEU A 67 -1.57 -5.30 -0.88
CA LEU A 67 -1.68 -6.72 -1.27
C LEU A 67 -1.62 -7.65 -0.06
N GLY A 68 -0.72 -7.39 0.88
CA GLY A 68 -0.43 -8.29 1.99
C GLY A 68 -1.53 -8.36 3.05
N ALA A 69 -2.35 -7.32 3.20
CA ALA A 69 -3.49 -7.30 4.12
C ALA A 69 -4.85 -7.33 3.42
N SER A 70 -4.90 -7.45 2.09
CA SER A 70 -6.17 -7.64 1.37
C SER A 70 -6.66 -9.08 1.52
N THR A 71 -7.97 -9.24 1.82
CA THR A 71 -8.61 -10.56 1.93
C THR A 71 -8.96 -11.19 0.57
N ALA A 72 -8.79 -10.45 -0.52
CA ALA A 72 -9.21 -10.85 -1.86
C ALA A 72 -8.12 -10.56 -2.91
N ALA A 73 -8.23 -11.22 -4.06
CA ALA A 73 -7.39 -10.94 -5.22
C ALA A 73 -7.58 -9.50 -5.71
N GLU A 74 -6.55 -8.96 -6.39
CA GLU A 74 -6.55 -7.59 -6.89
C GLU A 74 -7.68 -7.30 -7.89
N ASP A 75 -8.16 -8.31 -8.60
CA ASP A 75 -9.23 -8.25 -9.60
C ASP A 75 -10.52 -8.99 -9.16
N GLU A 76 -10.74 -9.15 -7.83
CA GLU A 76 -11.95 -9.79 -7.30
C GLU A 76 -13.20 -9.00 -7.69
N LYS A 77 -14.16 -9.72 -8.34
CA LYS A 77 -15.41 -9.14 -8.80
C LYS A 77 -16.47 -9.00 -7.72
N ASP A 78 -16.43 -9.90 -6.72
CA ASP A 78 -17.32 -9.83 -5.56
C ASP A 78 -16.71 -8.93 -4.49
N LEU A 79 -17.08 -7.65 -4.54
CA LEU A 79 -16.56 -6.64 -3.61
C LEU A 79 -16.91 -6.90 -2.13
N ASN A 80 -17.84 -7.80 -1.83
CA ASN A 80 -18.13 -8.18 -0.44
C ASN A 80 -16.98 -8.99 0.19
N LYS A 81 -16.12 -9.61 -0.63
CA LYS A 81 -14.94 -10.34 -0.17
C LYS A 81 -13.74 -9.43 0.08
N VAL A 82 -13.79 -8.19 -0.39
CA VAL A 82 -12.67 -7.24 -0.33
C VAL A 82 -12.69 -6.49 0.98
N SER A 83 -11.70 -6.73 1.81
CA SER A 83 -11.51 -6.09 3.11
C SER A 83 -10.03 -6.01 3.44
N CYS A 84 -9.62 -5.04 4.25
CA CYS A 84 -8.31 -5.00 4.88
C CYS A 84 -8.36 -5.82 6.17
N ASP A 85 -7.59 -6.90 6.25
CA ASP A 85 -7.48 -7.72 7.44
C ASP A 85 -6.58 -7.04 8.47
N MET A 86 -7.15 -6.71 9.62
CA MET A 86 -6.43 -5.98 10.67
C MET A 86 -5.39 -6.86 11.38
N THR A 87 -5.56 -8.18 11.40
CA THR A 87 -4.54 -9.10 11.94
C THR A 87 -3.30 -9.13 11.05
N LEU A 88 -3.50 -9.17 9.72
CA LEU A 88 -2.39 -9.09 8.77
C LEU A 88 -1.75 -7.70 8.76
N PHE A 89 -2.55 -6.63 8.87
CA PHE A 89 -2.04 -5.28 9.00
C PHE A 89 -1.12 -5.13 10.23
N GLU A 90 -1.56 -5.61 11.40
CA GLU A 90 -0.78 -5.57 12.64
C GLU A 90 0.49 -6.42 12.55
N ALA A 91 0.39 -7.63 12.02
CA ALA A 91 1.56 -8.51 11.84
C ALA A 91 2.60 -7.87 10.92
N TYR A 92 2.15 -7.23 9.82
CA TYR A 92 3.02 -6.52 8.90
C TYR A 92 3.64 -5.29 9.54
N PHE A 93 2.85 -4.50 10.28
CA PHE A 93 3.33 -3.35 11.03
C PHE A 93 4.45 -3.73 12.00
N ASN A 94 4.24 -4.78 12.79
CA ASN A 94 5.24 -5.24 13.76
C ASN A 94 6.56 -5.65 13.07
N GLY A 95 6.48 -6.43 11.97
CA GLY A 95 7.66 -6.81 11.21
C GLY A 95 8.35 -5.62 10.53
N PHE A 96 7.59 -4.66 10.02
CA PHE A 96 8.13 -3.44 9.42
C PHE A 96 8.88 -2.59 10.46
N MET A 97 8.30 -2.40 11.64
CA MET A 97 8.92 -1.65 12.75
C MET A 97 10.19 -2.34 13.27
N GLU A 98 10.17 -3.67 13.39
CA GLU A 98 11.35 -4.46 13.74
C GLU A 98 12.47 -4.26 12.68
N GLY A 99 12.13 -4.31 11.39
CA GLY A 99 13.06 -4.07 10.28
C GLY A 99 13.63 -2.66 10.27
N CYS A 100 12.84 -1.66 10.61
CA CYS A 100 13.26 -0.25 10.68
C CYS A 100 14.17 0.05 11.87
N ARG A 101 14.24 -0.79 12.89
CA ARG A 101 15.15 -0.68 14.05
C ARG A 101 15.17 0.70 14.71
N GLY A 102 14.02 1.35 14.83
CA GLY A 102 13.89 2.68 15.43
C GLY A 102 14.41 3.84 14.57
N SER A 103 14.63 3.64 13.27
CA SER A 103 15.09 4.70 12.37
C SER A 103 13.99 5.69 11.96
N LEU A 104 12.71 5.31 12.09
CA LEU A 104 11.58 6.18 11.80
C LEU A 104 11.32 7.15 12.94
N THR A 105 10.89 8.37 12.60
CA THR A 105 10.36 9.33 13.57
C THR A 105 8.94 8.95 13.98
N ASP A 106 8.47 9.44 15.13
CA ASP A 106 7.09 9.21 15.58
C ASP A 106 6.08 9.68 14.52
N LYS A 107 6.37 10.77 13.83
CA LYS A 107 5.51 11.32 12.78
C LYS A 107 5.44 10.41 11.55
N GLU A 108 6.55 9.78 11.17
CA GLU A 108 6.54 8.78 10.10
C GLU A 108 5.72 7.55 10.48
N VAL A 109 5.81 7.10 11.74
CA VAL A 109 5.00 5.97 12.24
C VAL A 109 3.51 6.34 12.25
N GLU A 110 3.15 7.52 12.75
CA GLU A 110 1.76 8.01 12.70
C GLU A 110 1.20 8.09 11.27
N ALA A 111 2.05 8.30 10.26
CA ALA A 111 1.66 8.43 8.86
C ALA A 111 1.49 7.07 8.14
N LEU A 112 1.90 5.93 8.72
CA LEU A 112 1.82 4.61 8.08
C LEU A 112 0.41 4.23 7.61
N PRO A 113 -0.66 4.44 8.39
CA PRO A 113 -2.03 4.17 7.93
C PRO A 113 -2.42 5.00 6.69
N MET A 114 -1.97 6.26 6.63
CA MET A 114 -2.20 7.10 5.46
C MET A 114 -1.41 6.59 4.25
N GLY A 115 -0.20 6.06 4.45
CA GLY A 115 0.56 5.37 3.40
C GLY A 115 -0.21 4.22 2.80
N ALA A 116 -0.79 3.34 3.63
CA ALA A 116 -1.62 2.23 3.16
C ALA A 116 -2.82 2.71 2.32
N LYS A 117 -3.53 3.74 2.80
CA LYS A 117 -4.66 4.33 2.09
C LYS A 117 -4.25 4.95 0.76
N ILE A 118 -3.20 5.79 0.75
CA ILE A 118 -2.77 6.53 -0.45
C ILE A 118 -2.20 5.59 -1.51
N MET A 119 -1.36 4.61 -1.15
CA MET A 119 -0.81 3.66 -2.12
C MET A 119 -1.91 2.79 -2.75
N THR A 120 -2.90 2.38 -1.97
CA THR A 120 -4.08 1.66 -2.47
C THR A 120 -4.90 2.54 -3.41
N PHE A 121 -5.12 3.81 -3.05
CA PHE A 121 -5.85 4.77 -3.87
C PHE A 121 -5.13 5.08 -5.18
N GLU A 122 -3.82 5.35 -5.11
CA GLU A 122 -2.97 5.63 -6.27
C GLU A 122 -3.00 4.46 -7.27
N CYS A 123 -2.82 3.24 -6.78
CA CYS A 123 -2.86 2.05 -7.63
C CYS A 123 -4.23 1.88 -8.30
N GLY A 124 -5.32 2.11 -7.57
CA GLY A 124 -6.68 2.12 -8.14
C GLY A 124 -6.85 3.18 -9.22
N MET A 125 -6.27 4.37 -9.04
CA MET A 125 -6.28 5.43 -10.05
C MET A 125 -5.47 5.05 -11.30
N ARG A 126 -4.33 4.39 -11.15
CA ARG A 126 -3.52 3.92 -12.27
C ARG A 126 -4.26 2.87 -13.10
N PHE A 127 -4.93 1.90 -12.46
CA PHE A 127 -5.77 0.93 -13.18
C PHE A 127 -6.91 1.61 -13.93
N LEU A 128 -7.58 2.59 -13.31
CA LEU A 128 -8.64 3.34 -13.98
C LEU A 128 -8.11 4.11 -15.19
N THR A 129 -6.97 4.78 -15.04
CA THR A 129 -6.35 5.54 -16.11
C THR A 129 -6.00 4.64 -17.28
N ASP A 130 -5.39 3.48 -17.02
CA ASP A 130 -5.03 2.52 -18.06
C ASP A 130 -6.26 1.97 -18.78
N TYR A 131 -7.31 1.61 -18.04
CA TYR A 131 -8.59 1.20 -18.61
C TYR A 131 -9.17 2.26 -19.56
N LEU A 132 -9.18 3.52 -19.15
CA LEU A 132 -9.69 4.63 -19.97
C LEU A 132 -8.81 4.92 -21.20
N GLN A 133 -7.53 4.55 -21.15
CA GLN A 133 -6.58 4.65 -22.26
C GLN A 133 -6.54 3.42 -23.17
N GLY A 134 -7.35 2.41 -22.88
CA GLY A 134 -7.48 1.20 -23.70
C GLY A 134 -6.55 0.05 -23.29
N ASP A 135 -6.21 -0.03 -21.99
CA ASP A 135 -5.44 -1.14 -21.40
C ASP A 135 -4.05 -1.32 -22.05
N THR A 136 -3.27 -0.26 -22.08
CA THR A 136 -1.98 -0.21 -22.81
C THR A 136 -0.76 -0.45 -21.92
N TYR A 137 -0.89 -0.31 -20.60
CA TYR A 137 0.22 -0.40 -19.65
C TYR A 137 0.23 -1.72 -18.85
N PHE A 138 -0.87 -2.03 -18.15
CA PHE A 138 -0.97 -3.25 -17.37
C PHE A 138 -1.40 -4.43 -18.22
N LYS A 139 -0.71 -5.56 -18.09
CA LYS A 139 -1.15 -6.80 -18.74
C LYS A 139 -2.51 -7.23 -18.20
N ILE A 140 -3.46 -7.42 -19.12
CA ILE A 140 -4.78 -7.95 -18.82
C ILE A 140 -4.95 -9.35 -19.39
N HIS A 141 -5.80 -10.17 -18.77
CA HIS A 141 -6.14 -11.52 -19.18
C HIS A 141 -7.59 -11.62 -19.69
N TYR A 142 -8.40 -10.61 -19.42
CA TYR A 142 -9.78 -10.49 -19.90
C TYR A 142 -10.19 -9.02 -20.02
N PRO A 143 -11.18 -8.69 -20.86
CA PRO A 143 -11.71 -7.33 -20.96
C PRO A 143 -12.20 -6.82 -19.61
N GLU A 144 -12.00 -5.54 -19.34
CA GLU A 144 -12.39 -4.84 -18.09
C GLU A 144 -11.60 -5.26 -16.82
N GLN A 145 -10.53 -6.07 -16.92
CA GLN A 145 -9.77 -6.49 -15.75
C GLN A 145 -9.24 -5.29 -14.96
N ASN A 146 -8.74 -4.26 -15.63
CA ASN A 146 -8.28 -3.05 -14.94
C ASN A 146 -9.43 -2.26 -14.29
N LEU A 147 -10.64 -2.34 -14.83
CA LEU A 147 -11.81 -1.77 -14.17
C LEU A 147 -12.21 -2.56 -12.91
N ASP A 148 -12.11 -3.90 -12.94
CA ASP A 148 -12.34 -4.74 -11.77
C ASP A 148 -11.27 -4.47 -10.71
N ARG A 149 -9.98 -4.37 -11.10
CA ARG A 149 -8.89 -3.94 -10.20
C ARG A 149 -9.17 -2.57 -9.57
N THR A 150 -9.62 -1.61 -10.36
CA THR A 150 -10.01 -0.29 -9.85
C THR A 150 -11.08 -0.38 -8.77
N ARG A 151 -12.13 -1.16 -9.02
CA ARG A 151 -13.23 -1.35 -8.06
C ARG A 151 -12.75 -1.99 -6.76
N THR A 152 -11.89 -2.99 -6.87
CA THR A 152 -11.28 -3.68 -5.72
C THR A 152 -10.44 -2.73 -4.88
N GLN A 153 -9.54 -1.94 -5.51
CA GLN A 153 -8.71 -0.98 -4.78
C GLN A 153 -9.56 0.10 -4.11
N LEU A 154 -10.56 0.67 -4.79
CA LEU A 154 -11.43 1.68 -4.20
C LEU A 154 -12.31 1.12 -3.06
N LYS A 155 -12.71 -0.16 -3.13
CA LYS A 155 -13.41 -0.85 -2.04
C LYS A 155 -12.46 -1.04 -0.85
N LEU A 156 -11.22 -1.42 -1.08
CA LEU A 156 -10.20 -1.59 -0.04
C LEU A 156 -9.91 -0.26 0.66
N VAL A 157 -9.77 0.85 -0.10
CA VAL A 157 -9.65 2.20 0.47
C VAL A 157 -10.82 2.54 1.38
N LYS A 158 -12.05 2.26 0.94
CA LYS A 158 -13.25 2.51 1.74
C LYS A 158 -13.24 1.68 3.03
N ASP A 159 -12.84 0.43 2.97
CA ASP A 159 -12.76 -0.45 4.13
C ASP A 159 -11.68 0.04 5.14
N MET A 160 -10.53 0.53 4.64
CA MET A 160 -9.52 1.18 5.48
C MET A 160 -10.05 2.45 6.15
N GLU A 161 -10.87 3.25 5.45
CA GLU A 161 -11.51 4.44 6.02
C GLU A 161 -12.49 4.06 7.14
N GLU A 162 -13.26 2.98 6.97
CA GLU A 162 -14.17 2.45 7.99
C GLU A 162 -13.42 1.89 9.21
N LYS A 163 -12.20 1.38 9.02
CA LYS A 163 -11.33 0.80 10.06
C LYS A 163 -10.23 1.75 10.54
N TRP A 164 -10.32 3.04 10.18
CA TRP A 164 -9.26 4.01 10.45
C TRP A 164 -8.80 4.06 11.90
N ASP A 165 -9.74 4.08 12.84
CA ASP A 165 -9.42 4.15 14.27
C ASP A 165 -8.68 2.90 14.76
N ILE A 166 -8.94 1.73 14.15
CA ILE A 166 -8.25 0.49 14.48
C ILE A 166 -6.81 0.57 13.96
N MET A 167 -6.61 0.95 12.70
CA MET A 167 -5.28 1.13 12.10
C MET A 167 -4.45 2.14 12.89
N ALA A 168 -5.04 3.30 13.22
CA ALA A 168 -4.38 4.35 13.99
C ALA A 168 -4.01 3.90 15.43
N ARG A 169 -4.80 3.01 16.02
CA ARG A 169 -4.49 2.41 17.32
C ARG A 169 -3.34 1.44 17.27
N ILE A 170 -3.29 0.59 16.24
CA ILE A 170 -2.21 -0.39 16.04
C ILE A 170 -0.87 0.33 15.97
N VAL A 171 -0.76 1.40 15.19
CA VAL A 171 0.52 2.11 14.99
C VAL A 171 0.97 2.97 16.18
N ARG A 172 0.09 3.19 17.18
CA ARG A 172 0.41 3.96 18.40
C ARG A 172 0.80 3.09 19.59
N ASN A 173 0.56 1.79 19.53
CA ASN A 173 0.91 0.84 20.59
C ASN A 173 2.31 0.27 20.39
#